data_29523f0a365c607333a0ae438d64860d
#
_entry.id   29523f0a365c607333a0ae438d64860d
#
_cell.length_a   1.000
_cell.length_b   1.000
_cell.length_c   1.000
_cell.angle_alpha   90.00
_cell.angle_beta   90.00
_cell.angle_gamma   90.00
#
_symmetry.space_group_name_H-M   'P 1'
#
loop_
_entity.id
_entity.type
_entity.pdbx_description
1 polymer ?
#
loop_
_entity_poly.entity_id
_entity_poly.type
_entity_poly.pdbx_seq_one_letter_code
_entity_poly.pdbx_strand_id
1 'polypeptide(L)'
;MYTETALFDLLLPADSRTLKQKRSYVRPIIAMLRKFEVSVAEVGDHDLYGRAQIGVAVVAAEPAQARKVIDTCEHQMAGRPEIELLSVRRRLRGDED
;
A
#
# COMPACT_ATOMS: atom_id res chain seq x y z
N MET A 1 -18.66 -6.19 11.28
CA MET A 1 -17.38 -6.33 10.55
C MET A 1 -16.97 -4.99 10.00
N TYR A 2 -15.71 -4.67 10.12
CA TYR A 2 -15.15 -3.42 9.61
C TYR A 2 -14.06 -3.71 8.58
N THR A 3 -14.00 -2.86 7.57
CA THR A 3 -12.96 -2.94 6.53
C THR A 3 -12.29 -1.59 6.43
N GLU A 4 -10.96 -1.57 6.50
CA GLU A 4 -10.23 -0.36 6.15
C GLU A 4 -9.38 -0.62 4.91
N THR A 5 -9.40 0.34 3.99
CA THR A 5 -8.57 0.33 2.80
C THR A 5 -7.61 1.51 2.84
N ALA A 6 -6.48 1.35 2.16
CA ALA A 6 -5.53 2.43 1.93
C ALA A 6 -5.04 2.36 0.49
N LEU A 7 -4.94 3.51 -0.14
CA LEU A 7 -4.30 3.66 -1.45
C LEU A 7 -3.03 4.47 -1.25
N PHE A 8 -1.89 3.82 -1.45
CA PHE A 8 -0.57 4.45 -1.34
C PHE A 8 -0.10 4.84 -2.74
N ASP A 9 0.22 6.11 -2.91
CA ASP A 9 0.76 6.65 -4.16
C ASP A 9 2.25 6.88 -3.98
N LEU A 10 3.07 6.17 -4.77
CA LEU A 10 4.50 6.09 -4.57
C LEU A 10 5.27 6.69 -5.73
N LEU A 11 6.34 7.42 -5.43
CA LEU A 11 7.39 7.77 -6.38
C LEU A 11 8.53 6.77 -6.20
N LEU A 12 8.90 6.11 -7.30
CA LEU A 12 9.99 5.14 -7.34
C LEU A 12 11.31 5.82 -7.70
N PRO A 13 12.47 5.18 -7.43
CA PRO A 13 13.76 5.75 -7.79
C PRO A 13 13.90 6.07 -9.27
N ALA A 14 14.74 7.05 -9.60
CA ALA A 14 14.91 7.55 -10.97
C ALA A 14 15.41 6.49 -11.97
N ASP A 15 16.04 5.42 -11.49
CA ASP A 15 16.49 4.31 -12.33
C ASP A 15 15.38 3.31 -12.67
N SER A 16 14.17 3.49 -12.13
CA SER A 16 13.00 2.68 -12.48
C SER A 16 12.47 3.11 -13.84
N ARG A 17 13.06 2.59 -14.93
CA ARG A 17 12.77 2.98 -16.31
C ARG A 17 12.27 1.84 -17.18
N THR A 18 12.18 0.65 -16.64
CA THR A 18 11.67 -0.53 -17.32
C THR A 18 10.73 -1.29 -16.39
N LEU A 19 9.90 -2.16 -16.97
CA LEU A 19 9.02 -3.01 -16.17
C LEU A 19 9.81 -3.90 -15.19
N LYS A 20 10.95 -4.41 -15.61
CA LYS A 20 11.83 -5.23 -14.78
C LYS A 20 12.34 -4.44 -13.57
N GLN A 21 12.81 -3.20 -13.79
CA GLN A 21 13.28 -2.34 -12.72
C GLN A 21 12.15 -1.96 -11.78
N LYS A 22 10.98 -1.62 -12.32
CA LYS A 22 9.80 -1.32 -11.51
C LYS A 22 9.44 -2.50 -10.60
N ARG A 23 9.42 -3.71 -11.13
CA ARG A 23 9.13 -4.92 -10.35
C ARG A 23 10.12 -5.14 -9.22
N SER A 24 11.39 -4.78 -9.44
CA SER A 24 12.42 -4.94 -8.41
C SER A 24 12.16 -4.05 -7.18
N TYR A 25 11.42 -2.94 -7.35
CA TYR A 25 11.02 -2.07 -6.25
C TYR A 25 9.66 -2.43 -5.67
N VAL A 26 8.69 -2.77 -6.53
CA VAL A 26 7.30 -2.99 -6.12
C VAL A 26 7.11 -4.34 -5.41
N ARG A 27 7.74 -5.41 -5.89
CA ARG A 27 7.58 -6.75 -5.31
C ARG A 27 7.99 -6.84 -3.84
N PRO A 28 9.14 -6.29 -3.42
CA PRO A 28 9.51 -6.29 -2.00
C PRO A 28 8.53 -5.51 -1.13
N ILE A 29 7.95 -4.42 -1.65
CA ILE A 29 6.95 -3.63 -0.94
C ILE A 29 5.71 -4.46 -0.69
N ILE A 30 5.20 -5.13 -1.73
CA ILE A 30 4.01 -6.00 -1.62
C ILE A 30 4.30 -7.14 -0.64
N ALA A 31 5.46 -7.78 -0.73
CA ALA A 31 5.84 -8.86 0.17
C ALA A 31 5.91 -8.39 1.63
N MET A 32 6.44 -7.21 1.86
CA MET A 32 6.51 -6.60 3.20
C MET A 32 5.10 -6.37 3.77
N LEU A 33 4.20 -5.80 2.97
CA LEU A 33 2.83 -5.51 3.41
C LEU A 33 2.05 -6.78 3.72
N ARG A 34 2.24 -7.86 2.93
CA ARG A 34 1.56 -9.14 3.17
C ARG A 34 1.84 -9.74 4.54
N LYS A 35 2.97 -9.40 5.16
CA LYS A 35 3.31 -9.87 6.51
C LYS A 35 2.36 -9.38 7.58
N PHE A 36 1.59 -8.33 7.30
CA PHE A 36 0.60 -7.78 8.23
C PHE A 36 -0.79 -8.37 8.04
N GLU A 37 -0.90 -9.47 7.28
CA GLU A 37 -2.16 -10.19 7.05
C GLU A 37 -3.21 -9.32 6.37
N VAL A 38 -2.77 -8.52 5.40
CA VAL A 38 -3.64 -7.68 4.58
C VAL A 38 -3.72 -8.21 3.16
N SER A 39 -4.80 -7.88 2.48
CA SER A 39 -4.88 -8.03 1.02
C SER A 39 -4.15 -6.86 0.39
N VAL A 40 -3.25 -7.13 -0.56
CA VAL A 40 -2.45 -6.08 -1.19
C VAL A 40 -2.26 -6.35 -2.68
N ALA A 41 -2.33 -5.29 -3.48
CA ALA A 41 -2.12 -5.37 -4.92
C ALA A 41 -1.64 -4.02 -5.46
N GLU A 42 -0.94 -4.07 -6.59
CA GLU A 42 -0.73 -2.87 -7.40
C GLU A 42 -2.04 -2.59 -8.15
N VAL A 43 -2.60 -1.38 -7.96
CA VAL A 43 -3.96 -1.06 -8.42
C VAL A 43 -4.02 0.08 -9.43
N GLY A 44 -2.91 0.72 -9.75
CA GLY A 44 -2.87 1.80 -10.71
C GLY A 44 -1.45 2.13 -11.15
N ASP A 45 -1.34 3.03 -12.14
CA ASP A 45 -0.08 3.48 -12.73
C ASP A 45 0.74 2.36 -13.38
N HIS A 46 0.06 1.31 -13.87
CA HIS A 46 0.72 0.13 -14.47
C HIS A 46 1.61 0.50 -15.64
N ASP A 47 1.27 1.54 -16.40
CA ASP A 47 2.03 2.00 -17.57
C ASP A 47 3.13 3.01 -17.22
N LEU A 48 3.26 3.38 -15.96
CA LEU A 48 4.27 4.31 -15.47
C LEU A 48 5.37 3.54 -14.73
N TYR A 49 6.61 3.72 -15.13
CA TYR A 49 7.72 2.99 -14.49
C TYR A 49 8.26 3.71 -13.25
N GLY A 50 8.07 5.03 -13.14
CA GLY A 50 8.50 5.83 -11.99
C GLY A 50 7.44 6.00 -10.90
N ARG A 51 6.25 5.50 -11.10
CA ARG A 51 5.13 5.65 -10.16
C ARG A 51 4.46 4.30 -9.92
N ALA A 52 3.91 4.13 -8.72
CA ALA A 52 3.10 2.95 -8.40
C ALA A 52 1.97 3.34 -7.46
N GLN A 53 0.82 2.70 -7.63
CA GLN A 53 -0.29 2.79 -6.68
C GLN A 53 -0.53 1.43 -6.06
N ILE A 54 -0.37 1.34 -4.75
CA ILE A 54 -0.52 0.10 -3.99
C ILE A 54 -1.79 0.18 -3.15
N GLY A 55 -2.71 -0.73 -3.39
CA GLY A 55 -3.94 -0.85 -2.61
C GLY A 55 -3.80 -1.90 -1.53
N VAL A 56 -4.32 -1.60 -0.34
CA VAL A 56 -4.29 -2.49 0.82
C VAL A 56 -5.67 -2.52 1.44
N ALA A 57 -6.10 -3.70 1.90
CA ALA A 57 -7.37 -3.86 2.59
C ALA A 57 -7.23 -4.83 3.76
N VAL A 58 -7.92 -4.54 4.85
CA VAL A 58 -8.00 -5.40 6.02
C VAL A 58 -9.42 -5.46 6.53
N VAL A 59 -9.83 -6.63 7.04
CA VAL A 59 -11.10 -6.80 7.75
C VAL A 59 -10.81 -7.05 9.22
N ALA A 60 -11.67 -6.54 10.09
CA ALA A 60 -11.56 -6.73 11.53
C ALA A 60 -12.94 -6.68 12.18
N ALA A 61 -13.05 -7.27 13.38
CA ALA A 61 -14.29 -7.21 14.17
C ALA A 61 -14.51 -5.82 14.75
N GLU A 62 -13.42 -5.07 15.00
CA GLU A 62 -13.47 -3.76 15.63
C GLU A 62 -12.80 -2.70 14.74
N PRO A 63 -13.35 -1.47 14.70
CA PRO A 63 -12.79 -0.40 13.87
C PRO A 63 -11.37 0.00 14.30
N ALA A 64 -11.10 0.02 15.62
CA ALA A 64 -9.77 0.35 16.13
C ALA A 64 -8.72 -0.64 15.66
N GLN A 65 -9.06 -1.92 15.58
CA GLN A 65 -8.14 -2.96 15.10
C GLN A 65 -7.84 -2.77 13.60
N ALA A 66 -8.85 -2.48 12.79
CA ALA A 66 -8.67 -2.21 11.37
C ALA A 66 -7.74 -1.01 11.16
N ARG A 67 -7.98 0.09 11.89
CA ARG A 67 -7.13 1.29 11.83
C ARG A 67 -5.69 0.99 12.23
N LYS A 68 -5.49 0.22 13.28
CA LYS A 68 -4.16 -0.11 13.78
C LYS A 68 -3.34 -0.88 12.74
N VAL A 69 -3.95 -1.83 12.05
CA VAL A 69 -3.27 -2.59 11.00
C VAL A 69 -2.84 -1.67 9.85
N ILE A 70 -3.74 -0.80 9.39
CA ILE A 70 -3.42 0.12 8.31
C ILE A 70 -2.40 1.19 8.76
N ASP A 71 -2.47 1.66 10.01
CA ASP A 71 -1.44 2.55 10.58
C ASP A 71 -0.05 1.90 10.48
N THR A 72 0.05 0.61 10.80
CA THR A 72 1.30 -0.13 10.70
C THR A 72 1.79 -0.21 9.26
N CYS A 73 0.89 -0.50 8.31
CA CYS A 73 1.23 -0.53 6.89
C CYS A 73 1.76 0.83 6.41
N GLU A 74 1.07 1.91 6.77
CA GLU A 74 1.47 3.27 6.39
C GLU A 74 2.83 3.62 6.97
N HIS A 75 3.06 3.31 8.25
CA HIS A 75 4.32 3.58 8.92
C HIS A 75 5.48 2.83 8.24
N GLN A 76 5.28 1.55 7.93
CA GLN A 76 6.29 0.75 7.25
C GLN A 76 6.57 1.27 5.84
N MET A 77 5.53 1.71 5.13
CA MET A 77 5.68 2.28 3.80
C MET A 77 6.48 3.59 3.85
N ALA A 78 6.14 4.47 4.77
CA ALA A 78 6.81 5.77 4.93
C ALA A 78 8.27 5.63 5.35
N GLY A 79 8.62 4.53 6.01
CA GLY A 79 9.98 4.26 6.49
C GLY A 79 10.92 3.67 5.43
N ARG A 80 10.45 3.37 4.21
CA ARG A 80 11.31 2.78 3.18
C ARG A 80 12.10 3.88 2.45
N PRO A 81 13.43 3.84 2.53
CA PRO A 81 14.25 4.94 2.01
C PRO A 81 14.31 4.99 0.47
N GLU A 82 14.04 3.88 -0.23
CA GLU A 82 14.14 3.81 -1.68
C GLU A 82 12.93 4.41 -2.41
N ILE A 83 11.83 4.68 -1.69
CA ILE A 83 10.61 5.25 -2.28
C ILE A 83 10.23 6.54 -1.58
N GLU A 84 9.41 7.35 -2.27
CA GLU A 84 8.75 8.49 -1.65
C GLU A 84 7.24 8.23 -1.61
N LEU A 85 6.66 8.29 -0.42
CA LEU A 85 5.21 8.19 -0.24
C LEU A 85 4.59 9.54 -0.54
N LEU A 86 3.93 9.66 -1.69
CA LEU A 86 3.38 10.92 -2.17
C LEU A 86 2.03 11.24 -1.52
N SER A 87 1.20 10.24 -1.34
CA SER A 87 -0.11 10.40 -0.69
C SER A 87 -0.63 9.07 -0.17
N VAL A 88 -1.52 9.16 0.81
CA VAL A 88 -2.27 8.02 1.36
C VAL A 88 -3.72 8.42 1.41
N ARG A 89 -4.60 7.60 0.82
CA ARG A 89 -6.04 7.77 0.95
C ARG A 89 -6.61 6.57 1.68
N ARG A 90 -7.22 6.81 2.83
CA ARG A 90 -7.74 5.76 3.72
C ARG A 90 -9.25 5.86 3.82
N ARG A 91 -9.89 4.70 3.95
CA ARG A 91 -11.33 4.61 4.13
C ARG A 91 -11.69 3.46 5.05
N LEU A 92 -12.43 3.79 6.11
CA LEU A 92 -12.98 2.82 7.05
C LEU A 92 -14.47 2.64 6.74
N ARG A 93 -14.92 1.39 6.65
CA ARG A 93 -16.33 1.06 6.43
C ARG A 93 -16.77 0.01 7.43
N GLY A 94 -17.98 0.21 7.97
CA GLY A 94 -18.70 -0.80 8.75
C GLY A 94 -19.73 -1.52 7.90
N ASP A 95 -20.48 -2.44 8.50
CA ASP A 95 -21.47 -3.26 7.81
C ASP A 95 -22.64 -2.45 7.23
N GLU A 96 -22.89 -1.25 7.75
CA GLU A 96 -23.99 -0.39 7.33
C GLU A 96 -23.56 0.71 6.35
N ASP A 97 -22.33 0.73 5.96
CA ASP A 97 -21.79 1.77 5.05
C ASP A 97 -21.99 1.45 3.58
#